data_d776dba6b089ee70089b4d7b578f975f
#
_entry.id   d776dba6b089ee70089b4d7b578f975f
#
_cell.length_a   1.000
_cell.length_b   1.000
_cell.length_c   1.000
_cell.angle_alpha   90.00
_cell.angle_beta   90.00
_cell.angle_gamma   90.00
#
_symmetry.space_group_name_H-M   'P 1'
#
loop_
_entity.id
_entity.type
_entity.pdbx_description
1 polymer ?
#
loop_
_entity_poly.entity_id
_entity_poly.type
_entity_poly.pdbx_seq_one_letter_code
_entity_poly.pdbx_strand_id
1 'polypeptide(L)'
;MKNILKHSTVFFLSLCILFAASQTVYGAATKVDILFMNHGPMRPTVAKIKTLLHEYGNTVQAGWYDVDQQAGKDFMHKNKINGHIPMLIRVNEQSEFTIEGRAVSFQGFPTGASPFKRVEGNWSLEDLKILLDQQTK
;
A
#
# COMPACT_ATOMS: atom_id res chain seq x y z
N MET A 1 -9.52 72.08 28.56
CA MET A 1 -10.66 71.86 27.64
C MET A 1 -10.29 70.82 26.65
N LYS A 2 -10.71 69.69 26.91
CA LYS A 2 -11.75 68.82 26.34
C LYS A 2 -11.38 68.18 25.02
N ASN A 3 -11.06 66.87 25.12
CA ASN A 3 -11.47 65.78 24.21
C ASN A 3 -10.94 65.76 22.77
N ILE A 4 -9.76 65.20 22.59
CA ILE A 4 -9.48 64.44 21.37
C ILE A 4 -8.61 63.24 21.80
N LEU A 5 -9.24 62.17 22.23
CA LEU A 5 -8.59 60.89 22.38
C LEU A 5 -9.65 59.79 22.44
N LYS A 6 -10.14 59.34 21.32
CA LYS A 6 -10.94 58.12 21.20
C LYS A 6 -11.20 57.83 19.74
N HIS A 7 -10.28 57.36 18.96
CA HIS A 7 -10.60 56.65 17.69
C HIS A 7 -9.41 55.93 17.08
N SER A 8 -8.47 55.42 17.86
CA SER A 8 -7.29 54.72 17.31
C SER A 8 -7.11 53.27 17.78
N THR A 9 -8.13 52.65 18.34
CA THR A 9 -7.97 51.28 18.91
C THR A 9 -8.81 50.20 18.22
N VAL A 10 -9.45 50.49 17.11
CA VAL A 10 -10.36 49.49 16.43
C VAL A 10 -9.77 48.96 15.13
N PHE A 11 -8.64 49.46 14.64
CA PHE A 11 -8.13 49.09 13.32
C PHE A 11 -7.03 48.00 13.32
N PHE A 12 -6.65 47.47 14.50
CA PHE A 12 -5.59 46.44 14.59
C PHE A 12 -6.11 45.00 14.82
N LEU A 13 -7.41 44.77 14.86
CA LEU A 13 -7.98 43.43 15.15
C LEU A 13 -8.50 42.68 13.93
N SER A 14 -8.32 43.19 12.73
CA SER A 14 -8.92 42.57 11.51
C SER A 14 -7.90 41.93 10.56
N LEU A 15 -6.64 41.76 10.92
CA LEU A 15 -5.63 41.19 10.00
C LEU A 15 -5.04 39.85 10.48
N CYS A 16 -5.65 39.18 11.46
CA CYS A 16 -5.15 37.89 11.97
C CYS A 16 -5.99 36.67 11.57
N ILE A 17 -6.92 36.77 10.65
CA ILE A 17 -7.75 35.64 10.27
C ILE A 17 -7.67 35.44 8.74
N LEU A 18 -6.55 34.90 8.23
CA LEU A 18 -6.48 34.29 6.88
C LEU A 18 -5.17 33.52 6.69
N PHE A 19 -4.72 32.79 7.70
CA PHE A 19 -3.82 31.66 7.51
C PHE A 19 -4.59 30.40 7.90
N ALA A 20 -5.65 30.10 7.17
CA ALA A 20 -6.16 28.74 7.07
C ALA A 20 -5.07 27.94 6.33
N ALA A 21 -4.13 27.39 7.10
CA ALA A 21 -3.19 26.42 6.59
C ALA A 21 -4.02 25.31 5.95
N SER A 22 -4.00 25.25 4.62
CA SER A 22 -4.46 24.09 3.87
C SER A 22 -3.57 22.94 4.31
N GLN A 23 -3.96 22.24 5.37
CA GLN A 23 -3.37 20.96 5.70
C GLN A 23 -3.81 20.02 4.59
N THR A 24 -2.94 19.80 3.62
CA THR A 24 -3.04 18.65 2.75
C THR A 24 -3.05 17.43 3.64
N VAL A 25 -4.24 16.86 3.87
CA VAL A 25 -4.37 15.54 4.47
C VAL A 25 -3.72 14.58 3.48
N TYR A 26 -2.43 14.32 3.67
CA TYR A 26 -1.79 13.18 3.03
C TYR A 26 -2.51 11.94 3.57
N GLY A 27 -3.32 11.32 2.74
CA GLY A 27 -3.90 10.02 3.05
C GLY A 27 -2.76 9.06 3.45
N ALA A 28 -2.99 8.22 4.45
CA ALA A 28 -1.98 7.23 4.85
C ALA A 28 -1.60 6.38 3.62
N ALA A 29 -0.30 6.15 3.43
CA ALA A 29 0.18 5.34 2.32
C ALA A 29 -0.45 3.93 2.37
N THR A 30 -0.85 3.41 1.22
CA THR A 30 -1.39 2.06 1.08
C THR A 30 -0.31 1.05 1.44
N LYS A 31 -0.57 0.24 2.45
CA LYS A 31 0.38 -0.77 2.91
C LYS A 31 0.28 -2.02 2.03
N VAL A 32 1.42 -2.48 1.50
CA VAL A 32 1.51 -3.70 0.71
C VAL A 32 2.56 -4.61 1.32
N ASP A 33 2.14 -5.73 1.90
CA ASP A 33 3.04 -6.75 2.45
C ASP A 33 3.21 -7.88 1.43
N ILE A 34 4.44 -8.20 1.07
CA ILE A 34 4.78 -9.26 0.12
C ILE A 34 5.59 -10.34 0.84
N LEU A 35 4.95 -11.47 1.15
CA LEU A 35 5.61 -12.68 1.62
C LEU A 35 5.93 -13.55 0.42
N PHE A 36 7.17 -14.06 0.30
CA PHE A 36 7.59 -14.82 -0.88
C PHE A 36 8.72 -15.81 -0.57
N MET A 37 8.80 -16.87 -1.35
CA MET A 37 9.95 -17.76 -1.39
C MET A 37 10.98 -17.23 -2.41
N ASN A 38 12.22 -17.00 -1.99
CA ASN A 38 13.28 -16.49 -2.86
C ASN A 38 13.91 -17.60 -3.71
N HIS A 39 13.11 -18.41 -4.35
CA HIS A 39 13.54 -19.50 -5.22
C HIS A 39 13.61 -19.08 -6.70
N GLY A 40 14.37 -19.84 -7.51
CA GLY A 40 14.60 -19.51 -8.91
C GLY A 40 13.34 -19.11 -9.70
N PRO A 41 12.26 -19.92 -9.73
CA PRO A 41 11.03 -19.59 -10.46
C PRO A 41 10.28 -18.36 -9.96
N MET A 42 10.44 -17.99 -8.67
CA MET A 42 9.76 -16.85 -8.06
C MET A 42 10.46 -15.51 -8.33
N ARG A 43 11.77 -15.51 -8.51
CA ARG A 43 12.56 -14.28 -8.68
C ARG A 43 12.08 -13.35 -9.78
N PRO A 44 11.72 -13.83 -10.99
CA PRO A 44 11.18 -12.95 -12.03
C PRO A 44 9.86 -12.30 -11.63
N THR A 45 8.98 -13.02 -10.93
CA THR A 45 7.71 -12.48 -10.41
C THR A 45 7.97 -11.38 -9.36
N VAL A 46 8.85 -11.64 -8.41
CA VAL A 46 9.24 -10.64 -7.38
C VAL A 46 9.82 -9.38 -8.03
N ALA A 47 10.67 -9.52 -9.05
CA ALA A 47 11.24 -8.40 -9.79
C ALA A 47 10.16 -7.54 -10.47
N LYS A 48 9.19 -8.18 -11.13
CA LYS A 48 8.06 -7.47 -11.77
C LYS A 48 7.18 -6.73 -10.75
N ILE A 49 6.90 -7.34 -9.59
CA ILE A 49 6.16 -6.69 -8.52
C ILE A 49 6.94 -5.49 -7.98
N LYS A 50 8.26 -5.60 -7.80
CA LYS A 50 9.10 -4.47 -7.38
C LYS A 50 9.01 -3.30 -8.35
N THR A 51 9.09 -3.58 -9.65
CA THR A 51 8.94 -2.55 -10.70
C THR A 51 7.57 -1.89 -10.62
N LEU A 52 6.50 -2.67 -10.53
CA LEU A 52 5.13 -2.15 -10.41
C LEU A 52 4.97 -1.26 -9.17
N LEU A 53 5.39 -1.71 -7.99
CA LEU A 53 5.24 -0.93 -6.76
C LEU A 53 6.08 0.35 -6.76
N HIS A 54 7.20 0.36 -7.48
CA HIS A 54 8.04 1.56 -7.63
C HIS A 54 7.30 2.69 -8.37
N GLU A 55 6.37 2.37 -9.27
CA GLU A 55 5.56 3.36 -10.00
C GLU A 55 4.66 4.19 -9.07
N TYR A 56 4.30 3.64 -7.91
CA TYR A 56 3.43 4.31 -6.93
C TYR A 56 4.18 5.23 -5.96
N GLY A 57 5.50 5.19 -5.93
CA GLY A 57 6.32 6.06 -5.08
C GLY A 57 5.89 6.03 -3.61
N ASN A 58 5.66 7.21 -3.03
CA ASN A 58 5.32 7.35 -1.61
C ASN A 58 3.84 7.04 -1.29
N THR A 59 2.99 6.79 -2.28
CA THR A 59 1.58 6.43 -2.05
C THR A 59 1.42 4.96 -1.62
N VAL A 60 2.46 4.14 -1.82
CA VAL A 60 2.53 2.74 -1.40
C VAL A 60 3.71 2.52 -0.47
N GLN A 61 3.46 1.89 0.66
CA GLN A 61 4.49 1.40 1.58
C GLN A 61 4.62 -0.12 1.45
N ALA A 62 5.68 -0.60 0.81
CA ALA A 62 5.92 -2.01 0.58
C ALA A 62 6.78 -2.66 1.67
N GLY A 63 6.30 -3.76 2.26
CA GLY A 63 7.05 -4.65 3.13
C GLY A 63 7.41 -5.95 2.40
N TRP A 64 8.67 -6.38 2.45
CA TRP A 64 9.18 -7.56 1.76
C TRP A 64 9.64 -8.61 2.76
N TYR A 65 9.04 -9.80 2.70
CA TYR A 65 9.23 -10.86 3.68
C TYR A 65 9.62 -12.16 2.96
N ASP A 66 10.91 -12.48 2.97
CA ASP A 66 11.41 -13.76 2.49
C ASP A 66 11.17 -14.83 3.56
N VAL A 67 10.42 -15.90 3.22
CA VAL A 67 10.04 -16.97 4.16
C VAL A 67 11.23 -17.69 4.79
N ASP A 68 12.39 -17.68 4.10
CA ASP A 68 13.61 -18.33 4.59
C ASP A 68 14.40 -17.45 5.56
N GLN A 69 14.08 -16.15 5.63
CA GLN A 69 14.72 -15.18 6.52
C GLN A 69 13.90 -15.00 7.82
N GLN A 70 14.58 -14.54 8.89
CA GLN A 70 13.93 -14.33 10.19
C GLN A 70 12.74 -13.40 10.10
N ALA A 71 12.86 -12.27 9.38
CA ALA A 71 11.76 -11.32 9.20
C ALA A 71 10.51 -11.94 8.55
N GLY A 72 10.69 -12.86 7.59
CA GLY A 72 9.59 -13.61 6.98
C GLY A 72 8.93 -14.57 7.95
N LYS A 73 9.72 -15.29 8.74
CA LYS A 73 9.21 -16.21 9.78
C LYS A 73 8.43 -15.45 10.85
N ASP A 74 8.94 -14.31 11.30
CA ASP A 74 8.27 -13.45 12.29
C ASP A 74 6.95 -12.89 11.73
N PHE A 75 6.96 -12.46 10.46
CA PHE A 75 5.76 -12.01 9.77
C PHE A 75 4.70 -13.13 9.68
N MET A 76 5.09 -14.34 9.30
CA MET A 76 4.20 -15.51 9.26
C MET A 76 3.61 -15.81 10.63
N HIS A 77 4.45 -15.88 11.67
CA HIS A 77 4.01 -16.15 13.04
C HIS A 77 3.02 -15.09 13.53
N LYS A 78 3.36 -13.80 13.40
CA LYS A 78 2.53 -12.66 13.81
C LYS A 78 1.16 -12.69 13.14
N ASN A 79 1.10 -13.06 11.87
CA ASN A 79 -0.12 -13.06 11.07
C ASN A 79 -0.82 -14.42 11.02
N LYS A 80 -0.36 -15.42 11.79
CA LYS A 80 -0.90 -16.79 11.85
C LYS A 80 -0.95 -17.47 10.48
N ILE A 81 0.03 -17.15 9.62
CA ILE A 81 0.18 -17.74 8.29
C ILE A 81 0.93 -19.06 8.46
N ASN A 82 0.32 -20.16 8.02
CA ASN A 82 0.87 -21.51 8.15
C ASN A 82 0.98 -22.18 6.78
N GLY A 83 1.90 -23.16 6.68
CA GLY A 83 2.06 -23.98 5.48
C GLY A 83 3.05 -23.43 4.47
N HIS A 84 3.13 -24.12 3.34
CA HIS A 84 4.03 -23.80 2.25
C HIS A 84 3.34 -22.83 1.28
N ILE A 85 3.63 -21.55 1.41
CA ILE A 85 3.04 -20.49 0.59
C ILE A 85 4.13 -19.92 -0.32
N PRO A 86 4.07 -20.17 -1.64
CA PRO A 86 5.06 -19.65 -2.58
C PRO A 86 5.11 -18.11 -2.60
N MET A 87 3.92 -17.49 -2.56
CA MET A 87 3.76 -16.04 -2.46
C MET A 87 2.40 -15.71 -1.82
N LEU A 88 2.38 -14.64 -1.04
CA LEU A 88 1.17 -14.00 -0.53
C LEU A 88 1.37 -12.48 -0.59
N ILE A 89 0.45 -11.77 -1.24
CA ILE A 89 0.43 -10.30 -1.22
C ILE A 89 -0.78 -9.86 -0.41
N ARG A 90 -0.56 -8.91 0.51
CA ARG A 90 -1.62 -8.30 1.30
C ARG A 90 -1.61 -6.80 1.06
N VAL A 91 -2.74 -6.27 0.71
CA VAL A 91 -2.96 -4.82 0.57
C VAL A 91 -3.86 -4.38 1.73
N ASN A 92 -3.37 -3.47 2.58
CA ASN A 92 -4.05 -3.07 3.82
C ASN A 92 -4.52 -4.29 4.64
N GLU A 93 -3.60 -5.27 4.80
CA GLU A 93 -3.78 -6.51 5.58
C GLU A 93 -4.75 -7.55 4.96
N GLN A 94 -5.32 -7.29 3.80
CA GLN A 94 -6.20 -8.20 3.07
C GLN A 94 -5.50 -8.80 1.86
N SER A 95 -5.81 -10.05 1.53
CA SER A 95 -5.29 -10.77 0.35
C SER A 95 -6.36 -11.19 -0.64
N GLU A 96 -7.64 -10.98 -0.31
CA GLU A 96 -8.79 -11.34 -1.14
C GLU A 96 -9.62 -10.11 -1.47
N PHE A 97 -9.94 -9.94 -2.74
CA PHE A 97 -10.63 -8.76 -3.25
C PHE A 97 -11.59 -9.14 -4.37
N THR A 98 -12.57 -8.27 -4.62
CA THR A 98 -13.37 -8.33 -5.85
C THR A 98 -12.82 -7.29 -6.83
N ILE A 99 -12.27 -7.75 -7.95
CA ILE A 99 -11.70 -6.90 -9.00
C ILE A 99 -12.49 -7.14 -10.27
N GLU A 100 -13.11 -6.08 -10.81
CA GLU A 100 -13.96 -6.16 -12.01
C GLU A 100 -15.02 -7.26 -11.94
N GLY A 101 -15.65 -7.43 -10.77
CA GLY A 101 -16.69 -8.43 -10.53
C GLY A 101 -16.18 -9.87 -10.32
N ARG A 102 -14.86 -10.10 -10.30
CA ARG A 102 -14.22 -11.38 -10.11
C ARG A 102 -13.55 -11.46 -8.73
N ALA A 103 -13.77 -12.56 -8.00
CA ALA A 103 -13.03 -12.82 -6.76
C ALA A 103 -11.56 -13.15 -7.09
N VAL A 104 -10.64 -12.41 -6.49
CA VAL A 104 -9.19 -12.52 -6.68
C VAL A 104 -8.53 -12.77 -5.34
N SER A 105 -7.70 -13.81 -5.25
CA SER A 105 -6.86 -14.11 -4.10
C SER A 105 -5.40 -13.95 -4.51
N PHE A 106 -4.69 -13.00 -3.88
CA PHE A 106 -3.28 -12.73 -4.15
C PHE A 106 -2.37 -13.73 -3.45
N GLN A 107 -2.61 -15.01 -3.70
CA GLN A 107 -1.83 -16.13 -3.17
C GLN A 107 -1.33 -17.02 -4.30
N GLY A 108 -0.13 -17.61 -4.12
CA GLY A 108 0.52 -18.41 -5.15
C GLY A 108 1.19 -17.56 -6.25
N PHE A 109 1.58 -18.20 -7.34
CA PHE A 109 2.10 -17.48 -8.51
C PHE A 109 0.99 -16.75 -9.25
N PRO A 110 1.28 -15.63 -9.91
CA PRO A 110 0.35 -15.07 -10.88
C PRO A 110 -0.02 -16.11 -11.95
N THR A 111 -1.21 -16.04 -12.47
CA THR A 111 -1.68 -16.93 -13.54
C THR A 111 -0.69 -16.92 -14.72
N GLY A 112 -0.27 -18.09 -15.16
CA GLY A 112 0.67 -18.27 -16.27
C GLY A 112 2.15 -18.05 -15.92
N ALA A 113 2.48 -17.66 -14.68
CA ALA A 113 3.86 -17.37 -14.28
C ALA A 113 4.61 -18.58 -13.68
N SER A 114 3.92 -19.67 -13.38
CA SER A 114 4.51 -20.89 -12.82
C SER A 114 4.56 -22.03 -13.83
N PRO A 115 5.63 -22.84 -13.86
CA PRO A 115 5.62 -24.11 -14.58
C PRO A 115 4.70 -25.16 -13.94
N PHE A 116 4.25 -24.92 -12.69
CA PHE A 116 3.42 -25.87 -11.94
C PHE A 116 2.04 -25.27 -11.65
N LYS A 117 1.02 -25.73 -12.38
CA LYS A 117 -0.37 -25.25 -12.27
C LYS A 117 -0.93 -25.26 -10.85
N ARG A 118 -0.59 -26.27 -10.03
CA ARG A 118 -1.08 -26.40 -8.64
C ARG A 118 -0.67 -25.30 -7.69
N VAL A 119 0.33 -24.49 -8.04
CA VAL A 119 0.83 -23.37 -7.21
C VAL A 119 0.51 -22.01 -7.82
N GLU A 120 -0.19 -21.99 -8.97
CA GLU A 120 -0.74 -20.77 -9.54
C GLU A 120 -1.94 -20.30 -8.73
N GLY A 121 -2.00 -18.99 -8.50
CA GLY A 121 -3.18 -18.30 -8.02
C GLY A 121 -4.10 -17.89 -9.18
N ASN A 122 -5.19 -17.23 -8.83
CA ASN A 122 -6.17 -16.69 -9.78
C ASN A 122 -6.01 -15.18 -10.00
N TRP A 123 -4.80 -14.66 -9.88
CA TRP A 123 -4.47 -13.25 -9.97
C TRP A 123 -3.37 -12.98 -11.00
N SER A 124 -3.30 -11.73 -11.46
CA SER A 124 -2.30 -11.23 -12.38
C SER A 124 -1.65 -9.95 -11.84
N LEU A 125 -0.54 -9.50 -12.45
CA LEU A 125 0.05 -8.19 -12.14
C LEU A 125 -0.91 -7.04 -12.49
N GLU A 126 -1.76 -7.22 -13.51
CA GLU A 126 -2.79 -6.25 -13.86
C GLU A 126 -3.86 -6.14 -12.76
N ASP A 127 -4.30 -7.27 -12.17
CA ASP A 127 -5.21 -7.24 -11.02
C ASP A 127 -4.61 -6.46 -9.84
N LEU A 128 -3.31 -6.68 -9.55
CA LEU A 128 -2.62 -5.92 -8.50
C LEU A 128 -2.56 -4.44 -8.83
N LYS A 129 -2.28 -4.09 -10.08
CA LYS A 129 -2.27 -2.69 -10.53
C LYS A 129 -3.64 -2.04 -10.39
N ILE A 130 -4.71 -2.68 -10.87
CA ILE A 130 -6.09 -2.17 -10.74
C ILE A 130 -6.45 -1.93 -9.28
N LEU A 131 -6.12 -2.88 -8.40
CA LEU A 131 -6.36 -2.73 -6.96
C LEU A 131 -5.60 -1.53 -6.39
N LEU A 132 -4.32 -1.37 -6.70
CA LEU A 132 -3.50 -0.27 -6.20
C LEU A 132 -4.00 1.08 -6.72
N ASP A 133 -4.40 1.17 -7.99
CA ASP A 133 -5.01 2.36 -8.57
C ASP A 133 -6.31 2.77 -7.84
N GLN A 134 -7.03 1.81 -7.27
CA GLN A 134 -8.23 2.07 -6.46
C GLN A 134 -7.90 2.51 -5.02
N GLN A 135 -6.85 1.95 -4.45
CA GLN A 135 -6.48 2.16 -3.04
C GLN A 135 -5.62 3.41 -2.80
N THR A 136 -5.02 3.98 -3.86
CA THR A 136 -4.08 5.11 -3.78
C THR A 136 -4.67 6.44 -4.29
N LYS A 137 -5.98 6.48 -4.55
CA LYS A 137 -6.71 7.69 -4.99
C LYS A 137 -6.99 8.65 -3.87
#